data_5ac54fe481ce781b4e42b00541b09a53
#
_entry.id   5ac54fe481ce781b4e42b00541b09a53
#
_cell.length_a   1.000
_cell.length_b   1.000
_cell.length_c   1.000
_cell.angle_alpha   90.00
_cell.angle_beta   90.00
_cell.angle_gamma   90.00
#
_symmetry.space_group_name_H-M   'P 1'
#
loop_
_entity.id
_entity.type
_entity.pdbx_description
1 polymer ?
#
loop_
_entity_poly.entity_id
_entity_poly.type
_entity_poly.pdbx_seq_one_letter_code
_entity_poly.pdbx_strand_id
1 'polypeptide(L)'
;MNGTFPFLLFGVLILLQCSASCSADKQVPGRELPPCPASPNCVSSREPAGVHHVEPFPYQGSQAEARARLIAVIHSMPREKMVVAEGNYLQVKFRSAVFRFVDNVEFLFDDAHKVIHIRSASRVGYYDFGVNRRRVEELRKRFMAAGKSNG
;
A
#
# COMPACT_ATOMS: atom_id res chain seq x y z
N MET A 1 7.65 -48.28 -64.34
CA MET A 1 7.71 -48.79 -62.99
C MET A 1 7.67 -47.59 -62.09
N ASN A 2 6.52 -47.35 -61.50
CA ASN A 2 6.14 -46.08 -60.85
C ASN A 2 6.29 -46.24 -59.33
N GLY A 3 7.16 -45.45 -58.73
CA GLY A 3 7.32 -45.39 -57.28
C GLY A 3 6.77 -44.05 -56.76
N THR A 4 5.59 -44.11 -56.20
CA THR A 4 4.91 -42.95 -55.59
C THR A 4 5.38 -42.83 -54.14
N PHE A 5 6.05 -41.71 -53.78
CA PHE A 5 6.38 -41.37 -52.39
C PHE A 5 5.23 -40.55 -51.78
N PRO A 6 4.69 -40.87 -50.63
CA PRO A 6 3.79 -40.03 -49.90
C PRO A 6 4.54 -38.99 -49.08
N PHE A 7 4.23 -37.71 -49.31
CA PHE A 7 4.61 -36.56 -48.49
C PHE A 7 3.94 -36.64 -47.11
N LEU A 8 4.70 -36.87 -46.08
CA LEU A 8 4.31 -36.70 -44.68
C LEU A 8 4.36 -35.22 -44.31
N LEU A 9 3.20 -34.61 -44.24
CA LEU A 9 3.00 -33.26 -43.68
C LEU A 9 3.18 -33.35 -42.16
N PHE A 10 4.33 -32.97 -41.67
CA PHE A 10 4.54 -32.68 -40.25
C PHE A 10 3.93 -31.33 -39.93
N GLY A 11 2.71 -31.34 -39.37
CA GLY A 11 2.09 -30.18 -38.77
C GLY A 11 2.81 -29.79 -37.48
N VAL A 12 3.61 -28.71 -37.53
CA VAL A 12 4.20 -28.12 -36.34
C VAL A 12 3.11 -27.35 -35.60
N LEU A 13 2.57 -27.97 -34.56
CA LEU A 13 1.64 -27.33 -33.63
C LEU A 13 2.47 -26.39 -32.71
N ILE A 14 2.52 -25.11 -33.07
CA ILE A 14 3.11 -24.07 -32.22
C ILE A 14 2.15 -23.83 -31.06
N LEU A 15 2.42 -24.45 -29.92
CA LEU A 15 1.78 -24.10 -28.65
C LEU A 15 2.25 -22.72 -28.22
N LEU A 16 1.41 -21.70 -28.41
CA LEU A 16 1.61 -20.38 -27.84
C LEU A 16 1.50 -20.51 -26.30
N GLN A 17 2.62 -20.69 -25.63
CA GLN A 17 2.67 -20.58 -24.17
C GLN A 17 2.54 -19.10 -23.80
N CYS A 18 1.35 -18.70 -23.39
CA CYS A 18 1.10 -17.43 -22.78
C CYS A 18 1.77 -17.44 -21.39
N SER A 19 3.04 -17.01 -21.34
CA SER A 19 3.76 -16.79 -20.09
C SER A 19 3.10 -15.59 -19.40
N ALA A 20 2.15 -15.86 -18.50
CA ALA A 20 1.69 -14.87 -17.55
C ALA A 20 2.89 -14.44 -16.70
N SER A 21 3.50 -13.32 -17.05
CA SER A 21 4.51 -12.66 -16.24
C SER A 21 3.84 -12.24 -14.94
N CYS A 22 3.92 -13.10 -13.93
CA CYS A 22 3.62 -12.74 -12.56
C CYS A 22 4.66 -11.68 -12.17
N SER A 23 4.29 -10.41 -12.24
CA SER A 23 5.10 -9.32 -11.71
C SER A 23 5.16 -9.54 -10.20
N ALA A 24 6.21 -10.22 -9.74
CA ALA A 24 6.52 -10.30 -8.32
C ALA A 24 6.70 -8.86 -7.84
N ASP A 25 5.77 -8.39 -7.04
CA ASP A 25 5.80 -7.06 -6.43
C ASP A 25 7.09 -6.98 -5.61
N LYS A 26 8.04 -6.16 -6.06
CA LYS A 26 9.39 -6.09 -5.48
C LYS A 26 9.27 -5.53 -4.07
N GLN A 27 9.35 -6.42 -3.10
CA GLN A 27 9.54 -6.02 -1.72
C GLN A 27 10.86 -5.26 -1.63
N VAL A 28 10.82 -4.00 -1.21
CA VAL A 28 12.05 -3.21 -1.01
C VAL A 28 12.70 -3.73 0.26
N PRO A 29 13.86 -4.43 0.16
CA PRO A 29 14.50 -5.00 1.35
C PRO A 29 14.88 -3.90 2.34
N GLY A 30 14.51 -4.06 3.62
CA GLY A 30 14.99 -3.22 4.71
C GLY A 30 14.18 -1.95 5.00
N ARG A 31 13.04 -1.71 4.34
CA ARG A 31 12.15 -0.61 4.77
C ARG A 31 11.24 -1.08 5.89
N GLU A 32 11.38 -0.44 7.03
CA GLU A 32 10.54 -0.63 8.20
C GLU A 32 9.91 0.71 8.59
N LEU A 33 8.76 0.64 9.28
CA LEU A 33 8.18 1.82 9.91
C LEU A 33 8.96 2.10 11.19
N PRO A 34 9.58 3.27 11.36
CA PRO A 34 10.30 3.58 12.58
C PRO A 34 9.35 3.65 13.78
N PRO A 35 9.83 3.39 15.01
CA PRO A 35 9.01 3.53 16.20
C PRO A 35 8.52 4.97 16.39
N CYS A 36 7.43 5.14 17.14
CA CYS A 36 7.00 6.46 17.58
C CYS A 36 7.95 7.01 18.64
N PRO A 37 8.22 8.33 18.63
CA PRO A 37 8.89 8.98 19.77
C PRO A 37 7.96 8.99 20.99
N ALA A 38 8.50 9.32 22.15
CA ALA A 38 7.72 9.41 23.38
C ALA A 38 6.66 10.53 23.36
N SER A 39 6.77 11.48 22.42
CA SER A 39 5.80 12.57 22.26
C SER A 39 4.48 12.06 21.64
N PRO A 40 3.31 12.55 22.10
CA PRO A 40 1.99 12.02 21.68
C PRO A 40 1.57 12.42 20.27
N ASN A 41 2.46 12.96 19.44
CA ASN A 41 2.21 13.43 18.08
C ASN A 41 2.49 12.36 17.00
N CYS A 42 2.49 11.09 17.39
CA CYS A 42 2.71 9.94 16.51
C CYS A 42 1.77 8.81 16.87
N VAL A 43 1.29 8.10 15.84
CA VAL A 43 0.60 6.80 15.97
C VAL A 43 1.15 5.81 14.95
N SER A 44 1.20 4.54 15.31
CA SER A 44 1.65 3.48 14.43
C SER A 44 0.97 2.14 14.76
N SER A 45 0.74 1.33 13.75
CA SER A 45 0.25 -0.03 13.92
C SER A 45 1.34 -1.04 14.33
N ARG A 46 2.58 -0.60 14.39
CA ARG A 46 3.70 -1.39 14.90
C ARG A 46 3.99 -1.15 16.38
N GLU A 47 3.34 -0.14 16.97
CA GLU A 47 3.47 0.10 18.41
C GLU A 47 2.66 -0.93 19.20
N PRO A 48 3.12 -1.32 20.41
CA PRO A 48 2.30 -2.12 21.32
C PRO A 48 1.04 -1.35 21.75
N ALA A 49 0.05 -2.09 22.27
CA ALA A 49 -1.20 -1.50 22.74
C ALA A 49 -0.94 -0.30 23.68
N GLY A 50 -1.57 0.84 23.39
CA GLY A 50 -1.38 2.09 24.14
C GLY A 50 -1.71 3.32 23.31
N VAL A 51 -1.25 4.48 23.80
CA VAL A 51 -1.58 5.79 23.22
C VAL A 51 -1.07 5.99 21.79
N HIS A 52 -0.02 5.29 21.41
CA HIS A 52 0.55 5.34 20.06
C HIS A 52 -0.01 4.28 19.12
N HIS A 53 -0.73 3.29 19.64
CA HIS A 53 -1.23 2.19 18.82
C HIS A 53 -2.45 2.59 17.98
N VAL A 54 -2.46 2.13 16.74
CA VAL A 54 -3.62 2.09 15.85
C VAL A 54 -3.65 0.74 15.13
N GLU A 55 -4.81 0.23 14.78
CA GLU A 55 -4.93 -1.02 14.04
C GLU A 55 -4.37 -0.89 12.61
N PRO A 56 -3.74 -1.92 12.02
CA PRO A 56 -3.40 -1.94 10.61
C PRO A 56 -4.67 -2.01 9.74
N PHE A 57 -4.57 -1.75 8.44
CA PHE A 57 -5.68 -1.84 7.50
C PHE A 57 -5.70 -3.25 6.89
N PRO A 58 -6.69 -4.08 7.17
CA PRO A 58 -6.83 -5.38 6.51
C PRO A 58 -7.26 -5.18 5.04
N TYR A 59 -6.79 -6.07 4.15
CA TYR A 59 -7.25 -6.10 2.77
C TYR A 59 -7.44 -7.53 2.28
N GLN A 60 -8.22 -7.66 1.20
CA GLN A 60 -8.42 -8.90 0.46
C GLN A 60 -7.88 -8.70 -0.96
N GLY A 61 -7.65 -9.81 -1.67
CA GLY A 61 -7.11 -9.79 -3.03
C GLY A 61 -5.59 -9.60 -3.06
N SER A 62 -5.10 -9.05 -4.14
CA SER A 62 -3.67 -8.81 -4.35
C SER A 62 -3.19 -7.53 -3.66
N GLN A 63 -1.90 -7.50 -3.32
CA GLN A 63 -1.25 -6.28 -2.82
C GLN A 63 -1.36 -5.13 -3.83
N ALA A 64 -1.25 -5.43 -5.14
CA ALA A 64 -1.34 -4.42 -6.19
C ALA A 64 -2.70 -3.72 -6.21
N GLU A 65 -3.81 -4.47 -6.07
CA GLU A 65 -5.17 -3.91 -5.97
C GLU A 65 -5.34 -3.09 -4.69
N ALA A 66 -4.90 -3.62 -3.55
CA ALA A 66 -4.94 -2.90 -2.28
C ALA A 66 -4.13 -1.59 -2.35
N ARG A 67 -2.96 -1.62 -2.99
CA ARG A 67 -2.10 -0.46 -3.20
C ARG A 67 -2.76 0.59 -4.10
N ALA A 68 -3.33 0.20 -5.22
CA ALA A 68 -4.04 1.12 -6.12
C ALA A 68 -5.23 1.79 -5.41
N ARG A 69 -6.01 1.01 -4.64
CA ARG A 69 -7.11 1.51 -3.82
C ARG A 69 -6.63 2.50 -2.75
N LEU A 70 -5.55 2.19 -2.04
CA LEU A 70 -5.01 3.10 -1.02
C LEU A 70 -4.52 4.41 -1.65
N ILE A 71 -3.84 4.37 -2.79
CA ILE A 71 -3.39 5.56 -3.51
C ILE A 71 -4.58 6.42 -3.93
N ALA A 72 -5.66 5.83 -4.46
CA ALA A 72 -6.88 6.56 -4.81
C ALA A 72 -7.52 7.24 -3.58
N VAL A 73 -7.58 6.53 -2.45
CA VAL A 73 -8.06 7.09 -1.18
C VAL A 73 -7.19 8.25 -0.71
N ILE A 74 -5.87 8.12 -0.76
CA ILE A 74 -4.93 9.18 -0.40
C ILE A 74 -5.17 10.42 -1.26
N HIS A 75 -5.27 10.27 -2.59
CA HIS A 75 -5.53 11.39 -3.50
C HIS A 75 -6.92 12.04 -3.33
N SER A 76 -7.87 11.35 -2.71
CA SER A 76 -9.16 11.95 -2.32
C SER A 76 -9.07 12.83 -1.07
N MET A 77 -7.95 12.78 -0.34
CA MET A 77 -7.73 13.57 0.86
C MET A 77 -7.16 14.96 0.51
N PRO A 78 -7.58 16.01 1.20
CA PRO A 78 -7.06 17.34 0.92
C PRO A 78 -5.62 17.53 1.42
N ARG A 79 -4.85 18.35 0.69
CA ARG A 79 -3.50 18.80 1.06
C ARG A 79 -2.48 17.67 1.26
N GLU A 80 -2.67 16.58 0.54
CA GLU A 80 -1.70 15.49 0.46
C GLU A 80 -0.61 15.79 -0.57
N LYS A 81 0.56 15.16 -0.40
CA LYS A 81 1.63 15.08 -1.40
C LYS A 81 2.32 13.74 -1.28
N MET A 82 2.17 12.89 -2.28
CA MET A 82 2.93 11.65 -2.39
C MET A 82 4.42 11.96 -2.51
N VAL A 83 5.25 11.26 -1.74
CA VAL A 83 6.71 11.46 -1.69
C VAL A 83 7.44 10.24 -2.23
N VAL A 84 7.01 9.05 -1.82
CA VAL A 84 7.57 7.76 -2.25
C VAL A 84 6.44 6.81 -2.54
N ALA A 85 6.57 6.04 -3.62
CA ALA A 85 5.63 5.00 -4.02
C ALA A 85 6.40 3.84 -4.66
N GLU A 86 7.13 3.05 -3.84
CA GLU A 86 8.05 2.00 -4.30
C GLU A 86 7.70 0.66 -3.64
N GLY A 87 7.59 -0.39 -4.45
CA GLY A 87 7.32 -1.75 -3.98
C GLY A 87 6.15 -1.81 -3.00
N ASN A 88 6.42 -2.34 -1.82
CA ASN A 88 5.45 -2.48 -0.73
C ASN A 88 5.38 -1.25 0.22
N TYR A 89 5.99 -0.11 -0.14
CA TYR A 89 6.06 1.07 0.72
C TYR A 89 5.48 2.31 0.02
N LEU A 90 4.72 3.12 0.78
CA LEU A 90 4.27 4.45 0.39
C LEU A 90 4.62 5.45 1.48
N GLN A 91 5.01 6.66 1.08
CA GLN A 91 5.18 7.79 1.98
C GLN A 91 4.45 9.02 1.43
N VAL A 92 3.64 9.62 2.27
CA VAL A 92 2.80 10.78 1.96
C VAL A 92 3.02 11.87 2.98
N LYS A 93 3.06 13.11 2.55
CA LYS A 93 3.02 14.29 3.42
C LYS A 93 1.62 14.86 3.42
N PHE A 94 1.08 15.09 4.60
CA PHE A 94 -0.15 15.86 4.78
C PHE A 94 0.17 17.20 5.42
N ARG A 95 -0.49 18.26 4.97
CA ARG A 95 -0.33 19.60 5.54
C ARG A 95 -1.59 19.98 6.31
N SER A 96 -1.44 20.42 7.57
CA SER A 96 -2.57 20.88 8.36
C SER A 96 -3.17 22.17 7.77
N ALA A 97 -4.49 22.39 8.02
CA ALA A 97 -5.21 23.52 7.42
C ALA A 97 -4.78 24.86 7.99
N VAL A 98 -4.61 24.94 9.31
CA VAL A 98 -4.42 26.19 10.04
C VAL A 98 -2.93 26.54 10.16
N PHE A 99 -2.15 25.70 10.81
CA PHE A 99 -0.75 25.97 11.11
C PHE A 99 0.21 25.50 10.03
N ARG A 100 -0.30 24.88 8.95
CA ARG A 100 0.49 24.34 7.83
C ARG A 100 1.59 23.36 8.26
N PHE A 101 1.47 22.75 9.44
CA PHE A 101 2.37 21.69 9.88
C PHE A 101 2.35 20.53 8.89
N VAL A 102 3.50 19.93 8.73
CA VAL A 102 3.66 18.77 7.83
C VAL A 102 3.77 17.51 8.67
N ASP A 103 2.87 16.58 8.41
CA ASP A 103 2.88 15.26 8.98
C ASP A 103 3.31 14.25 7.93
N ASN A 104 4.18 13.33 8.30
CA ASN A 104 4.55 12.19 7.47
C ASN A 104 3.61 11.03 7.77
N VAL A 105 3.04 10.45 6.72
CA VAL A 105 2.27 9.21 6.82
C VAL A 105 2.95 8.17 5.96
N GLU A 106 3.25 7.03 6.56
CA GLU A 106 3.99 5.94 5.97
C GLU A 106 3.12 4.69 5.99
N PHE A 107 3.14 3.93 4.90
CA PHE A 107 2.42 2.68 4.76
C PHE A 107 3.38 1.59 4.31
N LEU A 108 3.26 0.42 4.92
CA LEU A 108 4.03 -0.77 4.59
C LEU A 108 3.07 -1.94 4.39
N PHE A 109 3.03 -2.48 3.19
CA PHE A 109 2.19 -3.62 2.85
C PHE A 109 2.86 -4.91 3.32
N ASP A 110 2.12 -5.70 4.08
CA ASP A 110 2.45 -7.06 4.49
C ASP A 110 1.50 -8.02 3.77
N ASP A 111 1.93 -8.53 2.64
CA ASP A 111 1.09 -9.39 1.80
C ASP A 111 0.90 -10.80 2.42
N ALA A 112 1.82 -11.24 3.27
CA ALA A 112 1.71 -12.51 3.96
C ALA A 112 0.54 -12.52 4.97
N HIS A 113 0.34 -11.41 5.68
CA HIS A 113 -0.75 -11.26 6.66
C HIS A 113 -1.96 -10.48 6.10
N LYS A 114 -1.91 -10.04 4.84
CA LYS A 114 -2.96 -9.24 4.18
C LYS A 114 -3.35 -7.98 4.96
N VAL A 115 -2.35 -7.28 5.46
CA VAL A 115 -2.52 -6.01 6.19
C VAL A 115 -1.60 -4.92 5.64
N ILE A 116 -2.01 -3.68 5.81
CA ILE A 116 -1.20 -2.50 5.56
C ILE A 116 -0.88 -1.89 6.91
N HIS A 117 0.39 -1.95 7.29
CA HIS A 117 0.88 -1.22 8.46
C HIS A 117 0.95 0.26 8.15
N ILE A 118 0.66 1.08 9.15
CA ILE A 118 0.63 2.53 9.01
C ILE A 118 1.37 3.20 10.16
N ARG A 119 2.04 4.31 9.86
CA ARG A 119 2.58 5.24 10.82
C ARG A 119 2.24 6.65 10.39
N SER A 120 1.74 7.48 11.30
CA SER A 120 1.47 8.90 11.07
C SER A 120 2.09 9.73 12.19
N ALA A 121 3.00 10.64 11.84
CA ALA A 121 3.76 11.43 12.79
C ALA A 121 3.95 12.86 12.32
N SER A 122 3.81 13.81 13.24
CA SER A 122 4.13 15.22 12.98
C SER A 122 5.65 15.42 12.93
N ARG A 123 6.12 16.22 11.98
CA ARG A 123 7.55 16.54 11.84
C ARG A 123 8.06 17.48 12.92
N VAL A 124 7.18 18.31 13.47
CA VAL A 124 7.52 19.33 14.46
C VAL A 124 6.40 19.40 15.51
N GLY A 125 6.78 19.85 16.70
CA GLY A 125 5.85 20.01 17.83
C GLY A 125 5.76 18.76 18.71
N TYR A 126 5.42 18.98 19.97
CA TYR A 126 5.25 17.90 20.94
C TYR A 126 3.84 17.33 20.91
N TYR A 127 2.84 18.19 20.69
CA TYR A 127 1.41 17.84 20.68
C TYR A 127 0.79 18.06 19.29
N ASP A 128 -0.03 17.12 18.83
CA ASP A 128 -0.79 17.22 17.56
C ASP A 128 -2.31 17.30 17.76
N PHE A 129 -2.78 17.32 19.02
CA PHE A 129 -4.21 17.29 19.37
C PHE A 129 -4.98 16.12 18.76
N GLY A 130 -4.30 14.97 18.55
CA GLY A 130 -4.87 13.77 17.96
C GLY A 130 -5.13 13.85 16.45
N VAL A 131 -4.52 14.80 15.74
CA VAL A 131 -4.67 14.97 14.28
C VAL A 131 -4.17 13.73 13.54
N ASN A 132 -3.03 13.17 13.95
CA ASN A 132 -2.49 11.95 13.32
C ASN A 132 -3.45 10.77 13.47
N ARG A 133 -4.00 10.53 14.65
CA ARG A 133 -4.98 9.45 14.88
C ARG A 133 -6.25 9.66 14.04
N ARG A 134 -6.86 10.83 14.07
CA ARG A 134 -8.05 11.12 13.27
C ARG A 134 -7.81 10.93 11.78
N ARG A 135 -6.63 11.30 11.28
CA ARG A 135 -6.24 11.08 9.88
C ARG A 135 -6.17 9.59 9.54
N VAL A 136 -5.54 8.80 10.40
CA VAL A 136 -5.44 7.34 10.20
C VAL A 136 -6.83 6.70 10.17
N GLU A 137 -7.72 7.07 11.09
CA GLU A 137 -9.07 6.53 11.11
C GLU A 137 -9.92 6.97 9.90
N GLU A 138 -9.76 8.19 9.43
CA GLU A 138 -10.42 8.65 8.19
C GLU A 138 -9.90 7.90 6.96
N LEU A 139 -8.59 7.71 6.84
CA LEU A 139 -7.99 6.90 5.77
C LEU A 139 -8.50 5.45 5.83
N ARG A 140 -8.54 4.84 7.02
CA ARG A 140 -9.09 3.50 7.24
C ARG A 140 -10.53 3.41 6.75
N LYS A 141 -11.39 4.33 7.23
CA LYS A 141 -12.80 4.37 6.86
C LYS A 141 -13.00 4.42 5.36
N ARG A 142 -12.29 5.30 4.67
CA ARG A 142 -12.36 5.43 3.20
C ARG A 142 -11.83 4.19 2.49
N PHE A 143 -10.71 3.64 2.94
CA PHE A 143 -10.12 2.45 2.36
C PHE A 143 -11.05 1.24 2.46
N MET A 144 -11.67 1.04 3.62
CA MET A 144 -12.64 -0.04 3.84
C MET A 144 -13.93 0.15 3.02
N ALA A 145 -14.41 1.40 2.90
CA ALA A 145 -15.58 1.71 2.07
C ALA A 145 -15.33 1.43 0.59
N ALA A 146 -14.16 1.83 0.06
CA ALA A 146 -13.77 1.58 -1.32
C ALA A 146 -13.57 0.09 -1.63
N GLY A 147 -13.29 -0.74 -0.62
CA GLY A 147 -13.20 -2.19 -0.79
C GLY A 147 -14.54 -2.89 -0.93
N LYS A 148 -15.62 -2.31 -0.39
CA LYS A 148 -16.98 -2.88 -0.45
C LYS A 148 -17.71 -2.60 -1.76
N SER A 149 -17.30 -1.58 -2.50
CA SER A 149 -17.95 -1.18 -3.75
C SER A 149 -17.51 -1.99 -4.97
N ASN A 150 -16.50 -2.83 -4.83
CA ASN A 150 -15.90 -3.63 -5.93
C ASN A 150 -16.15 -5.15 -5.76
N GLY A 151 -17.07 -5.55 -4.86
CA GLY A 151 -17.44 -6.94 -4.61
C GLY A 151 -18.87 -7.27 -5.02
#